data_0e53af733248f83d78254b3c72597e5a
#
_entry.id   0e53af733248f83d78254b3c72597e5a
#
_cell.length_a   1.000
_cell.length_b   1.000
_cell.length_c   1.000
_cell.angle_alpha   90.00
_cell.angle_beta   90.00
_cell.angle_gamma   90.00
#
_symmetry.space_group_name_H-M   'P 1'
#
loop_
_entity.id
_entity.type
_entity.pdbx_description
1 polymer ?
#
loop_
_entity_poly.entity_id
_entity_poly.type
_entity_poly.pdbx_seq_one_letter_code
_entity_poly.pdbx_strand_id
1 'polypeptide(L)'
;IFRHICKTRKPPCRERVAFFLLFPSLFCFGKSRTILHCFPRKKKKKRKTSEGLKIQSFSELKPGDYVVHENHGVGVYQGIEKIVVDKISKDYMKISYAQGGNLYIPATQLDLIQKYASADAKKPKLNKLGTQEWNRTKTKVRGAVKEIARDLVKLYAARQEQDGYVYGEDTVWQREFEEMFPFEETEDQMMAIEAVKKDMESHKIMDRLICGDVGFGKTEVAIRAAFKAVQESKQVVYLVPTTILAQQHYRTFVQRMKDFPVRIDLMCRFRTPAQQKKTVEDAKKGLVDIIIGTHRVLSEDMKFKDLGLLIIDEEQRFGVQHKEKIKKLKENVDVLTLTATPIPRTLHMSLIGIRDMSVLEEAPNDRMPIQTYVMEYNDEMVREAIERECARQGQVYYVYNRVEDIDEVAGHVQKLVPDLTVAYAHGQMREHELERIMYDFINGEIDVLVSTTIIETGLDISNANTMIIHDADRLGLSQLYQLRGRVGRSNRMAYAFLLYRRDKMLKEVAEKRLAAIREFTDLGSGFKIAMRDLEIRGAGNLLGAEQH
;
A
#
# COMPACT_ATOMS: atom_id res chain seq x y z
N ILE A 1 -27.39 29.46 47.93
CA ILE A 1 -26.92 30.30 49.05
C ILE A 1 -25.49 30.72 48.72
N PHE A 2 -25.38 32.07 48.48
CA PHE A 2 -24.18 32.96 48.49
C PHE A 2 -23.09 32.68 47.43
N ARG A 3 -22.94 33.48 46.37
CA ARG A 3 -22.73 34.94 46.10
C ARG A 3 -21.46 35.53 46.71
N HIS A 4 -20.64 36.06 45.75
CA HIS A 4 -19.72 37.20 45.83
C HIS A 4 -18.31 36.93 46.35
N ILE A 5 -17.24 37.44 45.74
CA ILE A 5 -16.78 38.79 45.39
C ILE A 5 -15.52 38.62 44.51
N CYS A 6 -15.43 39.05 43.33
CA CYS A 6 -15.08 40.34 42.72
C CYS A 6 -13.66 40.87 42.97
N LYS A 7 -13.03 41.20 41.82
CA LYS A 7 -12.11 42.33 41.53
C LYS A 7 -10.58 42.07 41.62
N THR A 8 -9.99 42.13 40.51
CA THR A 8 -9.28 43.18 39.75
C THR A 8 -7.75 43.12 39.88
N ARG A 9 -7.05 43.05 38.78
CA ARG A 9 -6.11 44.06 38.26
C ARG A 9 -5.27 43.51 37.11
N LYS A 10 -5.36 44.18 35.97
CA LYS A 10 -4.35 44.31 34.92
C LYS A 10 -3.58 45.61 35.14
N PRO A 11 -2.58 45.99 34.32
CA PRO A 11 -1.24 45.47 34.06
C PRO A 11 -0.17 46.48 34.50
N PRO A 12 1.10 46.51 34.10
CA PRO A 12 1.54 47.16 32.88
C PRO A 12 2.79 46.56 32.16
N CYS A 13 2.76 46.69 30.88
CA CYS A 13 3.60 47.37 29.88
C CYS A 13 5.13 47.48 30.03
N ARG A 14 5.78 47.18 28.90
CA ARG A 14 7.02 47.73 28.31
C ARG A 14 8.34 47.23 28.89
N GLU A 15 9.22 46.66 28.03
CA GLU A 15 10.11 47.50 27.24
C GLU A 15 10.72 46.76 26.02
N ARG A 16 10.76 47.51 24.95
CA ARG A 16 11.54 47.24 23.74
C ARG A 16 13.01 47.59 24.01
N VAL A 17 13.94 46.73 23.56
CA VAL A 17 15.25 47.25 23.15
C VAL A 17 15.59 46.68 21.79
N ALA A 18 15.56 47.57 20.82
CA ALA A 18 16.19 47.43 19.51
C ALA A 18 17.67 47.74 19.67
N PHE A 19 18.55 46.99 19.01
CA PHE A 19 19.87 47.52 18.70
C PHE A 19 20.15 47.34 17.20
N PHE A 20 20.43 48.48 16.66
CA PHE A 20 20.73 48.88 15.29
C PHE A 20 22.22 48.70 14.98
N LEU A 21 22.51 48.36 13.69
CA LEU A 21 23.57 48.89 12.84
C LEU A 21 25.05 48.56 13.20
N LEU A 22 25.80 48.10 12.20
CA LEU A 22 26.70 48.99 11.43
C LEU A 22 27.39 48.22 10.28
N PHE A 23 27.18 48.73 9.07
CA PHE A 23 28.10 48.66 7.94
C PHE A 23 29.30 49.61 8.18
N PRO A 24 30.47 49.42 7.54
CA PRO A 24 30.72 50.18 6.33
C PRO A 24 31.53 49.40 5.24
N SER A 25 31.10 49.49 4.02
CA SER A 25 31.58 50.17 2.81
C SER A 25 33.12 50.46 2.71
N LEU A 26 33.69 50.14 1.56
CA LEU A 26 34.30 50.94 0.54
C LEU A 26 35.51 50.33 -0.21
N PHE A 27 35.50 50.52 -1.46
CA PHE A 27 36.48 50.86 -2.54
C PHE A 27 36.94 49.67 -3.37
N CYS A 28 36.63 49.66 -4.60
CA CYS A 28 36.81 50.41 -5.86
C CYS A 28 38.00 49.92 -6.70
N PHE A 29 37.71 49.78 -8.00
CA PHE A 29 38.56 49.91 -9.19
C PHE A 29 39.30 48.69 -9.74
N GLY A 30 38.97 48.41 -11.01
CA GLY A 30 39.85 47.71 -11.94
C GLY A 30 39.13 47.14 -13.17
N LYS A 31 39.00 47.93 -14.21
CA LYS A 31 38.54 47.50 -15.54
C LYS A 31 39.38 46.40 -16.13
N SER A 32 38.76 45.36 -16.69
CA SER A 32 39.18 44.83 -17.99
C SER A 32 38.04 44.00 -18.62
N ARG A 33 37.59 44.44 -19.79
CA ARG A 33 36.68 43.74 -20.67
C ARG A 33 37.41 42.56 -21.32
N THR A 34 36.93 41.35 -21.11
CA THR A 34 37.15 40.26 -22.08
C THR A 34 35.83 39.53 -22.23
N ILE A 35 35.19 39.75 -23.37
CA ILE A 35 33.97 39.07 -23.79
C ILE A 35 34.38 37.67 -24.23
N LEU A 36 34.13 36.66 -23.37
CA LEU A 36 34.18 35.27 -23.75
C LEU A 36 32.76 34.82 -24.06
N HIS A 37 32.49 34.66 -25.34
CA HIS A 37 31.30 33.98 -25.85
C HIS A 37 31.22 32.59 -25.25
N CYS A 38 30.43 32.38 -24.21
CA CYS A 38 30.01 31.06 -23.77
C CYS A 38 28.93 30.52 -24.71
N PHE A 39 29.30 29.71 -25.67
CA PHE A 39 28.37 28.86 -26.37
C PHE A 39 27.70 27.92 -25.34
N PRO A 40 26.37 27.76 -25.33
CA PRO A 40 25.72 26.80 -24.45
C PRO A 40 26.10 25.37 -24.90
N ARG A 41 26.89 24.69 -24.09
CA ARG A 41 27.10 23.24 -24.23
C ARG A 41 25.74 22.56 -24.15
N LYS A 42 25.26 22.04 -25.28
CA LYS A 42 24.11 21.11 -25.32
C LYS A 42 24.38 20.00 -24.33
N LYS A 43 23.65 20.00 -23.20
CA LYS A 43 23.59 18.85 -22.29
C LYS A 43 23.09 17.67 -23.10
N LYS A 44 23.95 16.67 -23.34
CA LYS A 44 23.56 15.36 -23.85
C LYS A 44 22.49 14.83 -22.88
N LYS A 45 21.25 14.69 -23.34
CA LYS A 45 20.21 13.95 -22.61
C LYS A 45 20.78 12.56 -22.33
N LYS A 46 21.04 12.25 -21.05
CA LYS A 46 21.28 10.89 -20.60
C LYS A 46 20.06 10.08 -21.02
N ARG A 47 20.23 9.12 -21.92
CA ARG A 47 19.22 8.12 -22.22
C ARG A 47 18.92 7.38 -20.92
N LYS A 48 17.67 7.44 -20.47
CA LYS A 48 17.17 6.58 -19.40
C LYS A 48 17.20 5.16 -19.92
N THR A 49 18.09 4.35 -19.41
CA THR A 49 18.16 2.91 -19.65
C THR A 49 17.12 2.22 -18.79
N SER A 50 16.48 1.20 -19.37
CA SER A 50 15.53 0.29 -18.69
C SER A 50 16.24 -0.43 -17.52
N GLU A 51 15.67 -0.31 -16.33
CA GLU A 51 16.27 -0.80 -15.09
C GLU A 51 15.77 -2.21 -14.76
N GLY A 52 16.60 -3.22 -15.00
CA GLY A 52 16.68 -4.41 -14.19
C GLY A 52 17.67 -4.16 -13.03
N LEU A 53 17.83 -5.09 -12.12
CA LEU A 53 18.82 -4.97 -11.04
C LEU A 53 20.20 -4.67 -11.62
N LYS A 54 20.66 -3.42 -11.50
CA LYS A 54 22.00 -3.04 -11.92
C LYS A 54 23.00 -3.78 -11.05
N ILE A 55 23.86 -4.54 -11.69
CA ILE A 55 24.96 -5.23 -11.04
C ILE A 55 26.00 -4.17 -10.66
N GLN A 56 26.18 -3.94 -9.37
CA GLN A 56 27.14 -2.95 -8.86
C GLN A 56 28.53 -3.56 -8.64
N SER A 57 28.63 -4.89 -8.53
CA SER A 57 29.87 -5.62 -8.30
C SER A 57 29.87 -6.99 -8.98
N PHE A 58 31.04 -7.47 -9.37
CA PHE A 58 31.27 -8.82 -9.92
C PHE A 58 30.90 -9.94 -8.94
N SER A 59 30.92 -9.67 -7.64
CA SER A 59 30.58 -10.64 -6.59
C SER A 59 29.08 -11.04 -6.60
N GLU A 60 28.23 -10.29 -7.32
CA GLU A 60 26.79 -10.54 -7.40
C GLU A 60 26.41 -11.60 -8.45
N LEU A 61 27.31 -11.92 -9.39
CA LEU A 61 27.10 -12.90 -10.45
C LEU A 61 27.82 -14.20 -10.17
N LYS A 62 27.09 -15.31 -10.24
CA LYS A 62 27.66 -16.67 -10.19
C LYS A 62 27.57 -17.32 -11.56
N PRO A 63 28.60 -18.12 -11.98
CA PRO A 63 28.46 -18.92 -13.17
C PRO A 63 27.19 -19.78 -13.14
N GLY A 64 26.41 -19.73 -14.22
CA GLY A 64 25.10 -20.36 -14.30
C GLY A 64 23.91 -19.41 -14.06
N ASP A 65 24.13 -18.19 -13.60
CA ASP A 65 23.07 -17.20 -13.45
C ASP A 65 22.54 -16.74 -14.82
N TYR A 66 21.21 -16.59 -14.91
CA TYR A 66 20.60 -15.97 -16.08
C TYR A 66 20.79 -14.45 -16.01
N VAL A 67 21.24 -13.87 -17.10
CA VAL A 67 21.47 -12.42 -17.22
C VAL A 67 20.78 -11.88 -18.47
N VAL A 68 20.36 -10.62 -18.38
CA VAL A 68 19.76 -9.90 -19.50
C VAL A 68 20.74 -8.85 -19.98
N HIS A 69 21.17 -8.95 -21.22
CA HIS A 69 21.93 -7.91 -21.89
C HIS A 69 20.98 -6.94 -22.60
N GLU A 70 21.21 -5.64 -22.47
CA GLU A 70 20.30 -4.62 -23.03
C GLU A 70 20.00 -4.82 -24.53
N ASN A 71 20.98 -5.22 -25.32
CA ASN A 71 20.87 -5.36 -26.77
C ASN A 71 20.69 -6.80 -27.26
N HIS A 72 21.04 -7.82 -26.47
CA HIS A 72 21.09 -9.21 -26.89
C HIS A 72 20.09 -10.13 -26.18
N GLY A 73 19.44 -9.63 -25.11
CA GLY A 73 18.43 -10.38 -24.37
C GLY A 73 18.99 -11.35 -23.34
N VAL A 74 18.26 -12.44 -23.09
CA VAL A 74 18.54 -13.39 -22.01
C VAL A 74 19.63 -14.37 -22.42
N GLY A 75 20.69 -14.46 -21.60
CA GLY A 75 21.77 -15.43 -21.70
C GLY A 75 22.15 -15.98 -20.32
N VAL A 76 23.11 -16.89 -20.27
CA VAL A 76 23.65 -17.50 -19.04
C VAL A 76 25.10 -17.02 -18.84
N TYR A 77 25.37 -16.42 -17.69
CA TYR A 77 26.70 -16.00 -17.30
C TYR A 77 27.57 -17.22 -17.01
N GLN A 78 28.77 -17.27 -17.64
CA GLN A 78 29.72 -18.40 -17.53
C GLN A 78 30.94 -18.09 -16.67
N GLY A 79 31.15 -16.81 -16.35
CA GLY A 79 32.34 -16.37 -15.60
C GLY A 79 33.12 -15.29 -16.33
N ILE A 80 34.33 -14.99 -15.80
CA ILE A 80 35.27 -14.04 -16.38
C ILE A 80 36.37 -14.81 -17.08
N GLU A 81 36.66 -14.48 -18.34
CA GLU A 81 37.77 -15.01 -19.12
C GLU A 81 38.75 -13.89 -19.46
N LYS A 82 40.05 -14.16 -19.34
CA LYS A 82 41.10 -13.24 -19.78
C LYS A 82 41.34 -13.43 -21.27
N ILE A 83 41.11 -12.39 -22.04
CA ILE A 83 41.34 -12.39 -23.49
C ILE A 83 42.45 -11.39 -23.81
N VAL A 84 43.43 -11.80 -24.59
CA VAL A 84 44.49 -10.93 -25.07
C VAL A 84 44.08 -10.31 -26.39
N VAL A 85 43.85 -9.00 -26.39
CA VAL A 85 43.55 -8.19 -27.57
C VAL A 85 44.67 -7.16 -27.72
N ASP A 86 45.32 -7.10 -28.88
CA ASP A 86 46.42 -6.17 -29.17
C ASP A 86 47.58 -6.23 -28.15
N LYS A 87 47.97 -7.46 -27.74
CA LYS A 87 49.00 -7.73 -26.73
C LYS A 87 48.67 -7.23 -25.31
N ILE A 88 47.45 -6.79 -25.04
CA ILE A 88 47.01 -6.36 -23.73
C ILE A 88 45.99 -7.40 -23.21
N SER A 89 46.26 -7.97 -22.03
CA SER A 89 45.30 -8.87 -21.36
C SER A 89 44.18 -8.05 -20.71
N LYS A 90 42.94 -8.34 -21.06
CA LYS A 90 41.76 -7.71 -20.48
C LYS A 90 40.78 -8.77 -20.01
N ASP A 91 40.05 -8.46 -18.91
CA ASP A 91 39.02 -9.32 -18.35
C ASP A 91 37.70 -9.11 -19.08
N TYR A 92 37.12 -10.21 -19.58
CA TYR A 92 35.82 -10.23 -20.26
C TYR A 92 34.86 -11.16 -19.54
N MET A 93 33.63 -10.72 -19.41
CA MET A 93 32.50 -11.55 -18.97
C MET A 93 31.99 -12.38 -20.14
N LYS A 94 31.93 -13.69 -19.97
CA LYS A 94 31.38 -14.61 -20.95
C LYS A 94 29.94 -14.92 -20.67
N ILE A 95 29.06 -14.70 -21.64
CA ILE A 95 27.61 -14.98 -21.56
C ILE A 95 27.28 -15.92 -22.72
N SER A 96 26.70 -17.07 -22.38
CA SER A 96 26.24 -18.07 -23.35
C SER A 96 24.80 -17.87 -23.72
N TYR A 97 24.51 -17.96 -25.00
CA TYR A 97 23.17 -17.79 -25.59
C TYR A 97 22.70 -19.09 -26.25
N ALA A 98 21.43 -19.11 -26.72
CA ALA A 98 20.90 -20.26 -27.45
C ALA A 98 21.77 -20.63 -28.66
N GLN A 99 21.83 -21.92 -28.98
CA GLN A 99 22.61 -22.48 -30.09
C GLN A 99 24.16 -22.28 -29.96
N GLY A 100 24.69 -22.19 -28.75
CA GLY A 100 26.11 -22.13 -28.47
C GLY A 100 26.79 -20.79 -28.75
N GLY A 101 26.03 -19.73 -29.06
CA GLY A 101 26.57 -18.39 -29.25
C GLY A 101 27.13 -17.84 -27.93
N ASN A 102 28.36 -17.31 -27.93
CA ASN A 102 28.95 -16.67 -26.77
C ASN A 102 29.16 -15.18 -27.03
N LEU A 103 28.86 -14.35 -26.04
CA LEU A 103 29.12 -12.92 -26.04
C LEU A 103 30.17 -12.61 -24.98
N TYR A 104 31.19 -11.84 -25.37
CA TYR A 104 32.22 -11.37 -24.47
C TYR A 104 32.09 -9.88 -24.26
N ILE A 105 31.92 -9.47 -23.02
CA ILE A 105 31.68 -8.08 -22.62
C ILE A 105 32.85 -7.66 -21.72
N PRO A 106 33.53 -6.53 -22.01
CA PRO A 106 34.54 -6.03 -21.11
C PRO A 106 34.03 -5.88 -19.68
N ALA A 107 34.83 -6.29 -18.70
CA ALA A 107 34.45 -6.19 -17.27
C ALA A 107 34.10 -4.75 -16.85
N THR A 108 34.61 -3.75 -17.55
CA THR A 108 34.29 -2.32 -17.33
C THR A 108 32.88 -1.91 -17.77
N GLN A 109 32.14 -2.76 -18.49
CA GLN A 109 30.79 -2.50 -19.01
C GLN A 109 29.72 -3.36 -18.30
N LEU A 110 29.85 -3.50 -16.99
CA LEU A 110 28.93 -4.24 -16.15
C LEU A 110 27.49 -3.66 -16.18
N ASP A 111 27.37 -2.37 -16.45
CA ASP A 111 26.12 -1.62 -16.58
C ASP A 111 25.22 -2.07 -17.74
N LEU A 112 25.76 -2.80 -18.73
CA LEU A 112 25.01 -3.35 -19.85
C LEU A 112 24.28 -4.67 -19.51
N ILE A 113 24.58 -5.24 -18.35
CA ILE A 113 24.06 -6.54 -17.92
C ILE A 113 23.23 -6.37 -16.67
N GLN A 114 22.15 -7.14 -16.59
CA GLN A 114 21.28 -7.19 -15.43
C GLN A 114 21.00 -8.65 -15.07
N LYS A 115 20.96 -8.97 -13.78
CA LYS A 115 20.57 -10.31 -13.36
C LYS A 115 19.09 -10.54 -13.66
N TYR A 116 18.77 -11.66 -14.32
CA TYR A 116 17.40 -12.04 -14.59
C TYR A 116 16.73 -12.45 -13.28
N ALA A 117 15.78 -11.65 -12.80
CA ALA A 117 14.96 -11.95 -11.65
C ALA A 117 13.60 -12.47 -12.15
N SER A 118 13.35 -13.78 -12.07
CA SER A 118 12.02 -14.35 -12.27
C SER A 118 11.41 -14.70 -10.92
N ALA A 119 10.17 -14.31 -10.74
CA ALA A 119 9.38 -14.74 -9.58
C ALA A 119 8.95 -16.21 -9.70
N ASP A 120 8.85 -16.72 -10.94
CA ASP A 120 8.49 -18.11 -11.23
C ASP A 120 9.71 -19.00 -11.39
N ALA A 121 9.63 -20.24 -10.88
CA ALA A 121 10.69 -21.26 -10.95
C ALA A 121 10.98 -21.79 -12.37
N LYS A 122 10.38 -21.21 -13.42
CA LYS A 122 10.58 -21.63 -14.80
C LYS A 122 11.85 -20.99 -15.37
N LYS A 123 12.73 -21.83 -15.93
CA LYS A 123 13.95 -21.38 -16.63
C LYS A 123 13.55 -20.52 -17.83
N PRO A 124 14.07 -19.28 -17.97
CA PRO A 124 13.76 -18.43 -19.11
C PRO A 124 14.29 -19.02 -20.42
N LYS A 125 13.60 -18.76 -21.50
CA LYS A 125 14.07 -19.14 -22.84
C LYS A 125 15.24 -18.23 -23.22
N LEU A 126 16.37 -18.84 -23.58
CA LEU A 126 17.55 -18.11 -24.04
C LEU A 126 17.31 -17.50 -25.42
N ASN A 127 17.77 -16.28 -25.62
CA ASN A 127 17.75 -15.62 -26.92
C ASN A 127 18.89 -16.10 -27.82
N LYS A 128 18.73 -15.92 -29.13
CA LYS A 128 19.78 -16.18 -30.12
C LYS A 128 20.54 -14.90 -30.43
N LEU A 129 21.86 -14.95 -30.44
CA LEU A 129 22.71 -13.83 -30.83
C LEU A 129 22.50 -13.49 -32.33
N GLY A 130 22.54 -12.20 -32.64
CA GLY A 130 22.44 -11.71 -34.02
C GLY A 130 21.03 -11.72 -34.63
N THR A 131 20.01 -12.15 -33.88
CA THR A 131 18.60 -12.13 -34.36
C THR A 131 17.85 -10.92 -33.85
N GLN A 132 16.80 -10.52 -34.57
CA GLN A 132 15.90 -9.44 -34.14
C GLN A 132 14.85 -9.89 -33.10
N GLU A 133 14.91 -11.13 -32.61
CA GLU A 133 13.93 -11.70 -31.67
C GLU A 133 13.79 -10.86 -30.40
N TRP A 134 14.92 -10.43 -29.81
CA TRP A 134 14.92 -9.56 -28.63
C TRP A 134 14.31 -8.18 -28.90
N ASN A 135 14.62 -7.58 -30.04
CA ASN A 135 14.05 -6.29 -30.42
C ASN A 135 12.55 -6.40 -30.67
N ARG A 136 12.07 -7.49 -31.27
CA ARG A 136 10.63 -7.76 -31.41
C ARG A 136 9.95 -7.93 -30.06
N THR A 137 10.57 -8.66 -29.13
CA THR A 137 10.05 -8.82 -27.76
C THR A 137 9.98 -7.46 -27.04
N LYS A 138 11.06 -6.65 -27.08
CA LYS A 138 11.05 -5.30 -26.53
C LYS A 138 9.95 -4.40 -27.14
N THR A 139 9.78 -4.45 -28.44
CA THR A 139 8.76 -3.66 -29.14
C THR A 139 7.36 -4.11 -28.78
N LYS A 140 7.11 -5.43 -28.70
CA LYS A 140 5.81 -5.99 -28.29
C LYS A 140 5.45 -5.59 -26.86
N VAL A 141 6.37 -5.71 -25.92
CA VAL A 141 6.16 -5.30 -24.52
C VAL A 141 5.93 -3.78 -24.42
N ARG A 142 6.75 -2.97 -25.11
CA ARG A 142 6.55 -1.51 -25.15
C ARG A 142 5.22 -1.13 -25.78
N GLY A 143 4.77 -1.87 -26.81
CA GLY A 143 3.46 -1.67 -27.45
C GLY A 143 2.31 -1.93 -26.50
N ALA A 144 2.31 -3.08 -25.83
CA ALA A 144 1.28 -3.46 -24.85
C ALA A 144 1.21 -2.46 -23.68
N VAL A 145 2.36 -2.05 -23.16
CA VAL A 145 2.45 -1.05 -22.10
C VAL A 145 1.92 0.32 -22.54
N LYS A 146 2.23 0.76 -23.77
CA LYS A 146 1.68 2.01 -24.32
C LYS A 146 0.17 1.94 -24.52
N GLU A 147 -0.34 0.80 -24.92
CA GLU A 147 -1.77 0.59 -25.16
C GLU A 147 -2.55 0.67 -23.83
N ILE A 148 -2.11 -0.04 -22.79
CA ILE A 148 -2.70 0.03 -21.44
C ILE A 148 -2.65 1.46 -20.88
N ALA A 149 -1.51 2.15 -21.02
CA ALA A 149 -1.38 3.54 -20.57
C ALA A 149 -2.31 4.48 -21.35
N ARG A 150 -2.46 4.26 -22.66
CA ARG A 150 -3.34 5.07 -23.51
C ARG A 150 -4.82 4.87 -23.16
N ASP A 151 -5.23 3.64 -22.88
CA ASP A 151 -6.63 3.34 -22.52
C ASP A 151 -6.98 3.93 -21.14
N LEU A 152 -6.03 3.90 -20.20
CA LEU A 152 -6.21 4.57 -18.91
C LEU A 152 -6.32 6.10 -19.07
N VAL A 153 -5.38 6.71 -19.80
CA VAL A 153 -5.41 8.16 -20.05
C VAL A 153 -6.70 8.57 -20.74
N LYS A 154 -7.18 7.78 -21.72
CA LYS A 154 -8.47 8.04 -22.39
C LYS A 154 -9.66 7.97 -21.43
N LEU A 155 -9.68 6.95 -20.55
CA LEU A 155 -10.75 6.82 -19.55
C LEU A 155 -10.78 8.01 -18.59
N TYR A 156 -9.61 8.45 -18.11
CA TYR A 156 -9.53 9.62 -17.23
C TYR A 156 -9.86 10.93 -17.96
N ALA A 157 -9.39 11.10 -19.20
CA ALA A 157 -9.72 12.26 -20.02
C ALA A 157 -11.24 12.34 -20.28
N ALA A 158 -11.87 11.22 -20.62
CA ALA A 158 -13.32 11.15 -20.83
C ALA A 158 -14.11 11.50 -19.56
N ARG A 159 -13.59 11.15 -18.37
CA ARG A 159 -14.22 11.55 -17.09
C ARG A 159 -14.03 13.04 -16.79
N GLN A 160 -12.88 13.61 -17.14
CA GLN A 160 -12.62 15.03 -16.92
C GLN A 160 -13.43 15.94 -17.85
N GLU A 161 -13.91 15.42 -18.98
CA GLU A 161 -14.79 16.13 -19.93
C GLU A 161 -16.28 16.04 -19.55
N GLN A 162 -16.65 15.20 -18.58
CA GLN A 162 -18.03 15.06 -18.12
C GLN A 162 -18.25 15.90 -16.87
N ASP A 163 -19.40 16.58 -16.83
CA ASP A 163 -19.84 17.28 -15.62
C ASP A 163 -20.37 16.26 -14.60
N GLY A 164 -19.82 16.32 -13.39
CA GLY A 164 -20.28 15.57 -12.23
C GLY A 164 -21.50 16.21 -11.57
N TYR A 165 -22.06 15.49 -10.59
CA TYR A 165 -23.02 16.11 -9.68
C TYR A 165 -22.28 17.06 -8.73
N VAL A 166 -22.76 18.28 -8.59
CA VAL A 166 -22.18 19.28 -7.69
C VAL A 166 -22.96 19.25 -6.38
N TYR A 167 -22.28 18.82 -5.31
CA TYR A 167 -22.87 18.83 -3.97
C TYR A 167 -22.87 20.26 -3.40
N GLY A 168 -23.89 20.57 -2.58
CA GLY A 168 -23.97 21.84 -1.88
C GLY A 168 -22.93 21.99 -0.76
N GLU A 169 -22.86 23.19 -0.18
CA GLU A 169 -22.04 23.44 1.02
C GLU A 169 -22.51 22.61 2.21
N ASP A 170 -21.67 22.47 3.24
CA ASP A 170 -21.97 21.71 4.43
C ASP A 170 -23.21 22.24 5.16
N THR A 171 -24.18 21.37 5.34
CA THR A 171 -25.41 21.65 6.09
C THR A 171 -25.12 21.72 7.59
N VAL A 172 -26.09 22.14 8.38
CA VAL A 172 -26.05 22.09 9.86
C VAL A 172 -25.83 20.64 10.33
N TRP A 173 -26.52 19.67 9.70
CA TRP A 173 -26.40 18.25 10.05
C TRP A 173 -25.00 17.69 9.75
N GLN A 174 -24.34 18.16 8.68
CA GLN A 174 -22.97 17.75 8.40
C GLN A 174 -22.02 18.20 9.52
N ARG A 175 -22.16 19.43 9.98
CA ARG A 175 -21.32 19.99 11.06
C ARG A 175 -21.57 19.26 12.38
N GLU A 176 -22.84 19.07 12.74
CA GLU A 176 -23.23 18.32 13.94
C GLU A 176 -22.69 16.88 13.91
N PHE A 177 -22.80 16.22 12.75
CA PHE A 177 -22.26 14.89 12.55
C PHE A 177 -20.74 14.83 12.74
N GLU A 178 -20.01 15.83 12.25
CA GLU A 178 -18.56 15.92 12.39
C GLU A 178 -18.13 16.23 13.82
N GLU A 179 -18.82 17.13 14.52
CA GLU A 179 -18.60 17.46 15.94
C GLU A 179 -18.83 16.25 16.88
N MET A 180 -19.67 15.29 16.48
CA MET A 180 -19.89 14.04 17.22
C MET A 180 -18.74 13.03 17.09
N PHE A 181 -17.68 13.34 16.37
CA PHE A 181 -16.52 12.46 16.28
C PHE A 181 -15.76 12.44 17.62
N PRO A 182 -15.54 11.24 18.21
CA PRO A 182 -15.05 11.15 19.60
C PRO A 182 -13.54 11.36 19.77
N PHE A 183 -12.80 11.59 18.67
CA PHE A 183 -11.35 11.77 18.67
C PHE A 183 -10.99 13.14 18.10
N GLU A 184 -9.81 13.64 18.43
CA GLU A 184 -9.24 14.81 17.75
C GLU A 184 -8.68 14.39 16.38
N GLU A 185 -9.06 15.13 15.35
CA GLU A 185 -8.52 14.93 14.00
C GLU A 185 -7.08 15.42 13.91
N THR A 186 -6.26 14.71 13.16
CA THR A 186 -4.94 15.20 12.78
C THR A 186 -5.06 16.25 11.68
N GLU A 187 -4.02 17.08 11.50
CA GLU A 187 -4.00 18.10 10.45
C GLU A 187 -4.17 17.48 9.06
N ASP A 188 -3.50 16.35 8.80
CA ASP A 188 -3.61 15.61 7.54
C ASP A 188 -5.03 15.08 7.29
N GLN A 189 -5.72 14.62 8.34
CA GLN A 189 -7.12 14.17 8.24
C GLN A 189 -8.02 15.34 7.87
N MET A 190 -7.88 16.48 8.51
CA MET A 190 -8.66 17.68 8.20
C MET A 190 -8.42 18.14 6.77
N MET A 191 -7.17 18.24 6.34
CA MET A 191 -6.84 18.59 4.95
C MET A 191 -7.43 17.59 3.94
N ALA A 192 -7.42 16.30 4.25
CA ALA A 192 -7.99 15.28 3.38
C ALA A 192 -9.52 15.38 3.30
N ILE A 193 -10.20 15.66 4.42
CA ILE A 193 -11.66 15.86 4.49
C ILE A 193 -12.05 17.09 3.67
N GLU A 194 -11.36 18.21 3.86
CA GLU A 194 -11.62 19.43 3.11
C GLU A 194 -11.38 19.25 1.60
N ALA A 195 -10.31 18.54 1.22
CA ALA A 195 -10.02 18.25 -0.17
C ALA A 195 -11.10 17.37 -0.82
N VAL A 196 -11.62 16.35 -0.12
CA VAL A 196 -12.72 15.51 -0.59
C VAL A 196 -14.01 16.32 -0.75
N LYS A 197 -14.38 17.15 0.23
CA LYS A 197 -15.55 18.02 0.17
C LYS A 197 -15.45 18.98 -1.01
N LYS A 198 -14.31 19.63 -1.19
CA LYS A 198 -14.04 20.54 -2.32
C LYS A 198 -14.17 19.86 -3.67
N ASP A 199 -13.69 18.60 -3.79
CA ASP A 199 -13.87 17.82 -5.01
C ASP A 199 -15.35 17.55 -5.27
N MET A 200 -16.12 17.12 -4.25
CA MET A 200 -17.56 16.85 -4.36
C MET A 200 -18.37 18.12 -4.71
N GLU A 201 -17.92 19.29 -4.27
CA GLU A 201 -18.54 20.60 -4.55
C GLU A 201 -18.10 21.17 -5.91
N SER A 202 -17.24 20.46 -6.65
CA SER A 202 -16.78 20.87 -7.97
C SER A 202 -17.62 20.28 -9.10
N HIS A 203 -17.54 20.87 -10.31
CA HIS A 203 -18.18 20.31 -11.50
C HIS A 203 -17.47 19.05 -12.03
N LYS A 204 -16.26 18.75 -11.56
CA LYS A 204 -15.48 17.60 -12.01
C LYS A 204 -15.87 16.36 -11.21
N ILE A 205 -16.03 15.24 -11.90
CA ILE A 205 -16.23 13.96 -11.22
C ILE A 205 -14.98 13.62 -10.40
N MET A 206 -15.15 13.50 -9.09
CA MET A 206 -14.05 13.17 -8.17
C MET A 206 -13.45 11.79 -8.48
N ASP A 207 -12.13 11.68 -8.49
CA ASP A 207 -11.39 10.42 -8.39
C ASP A 207 -10.16 10.62 -7.50
N ARG A 208 -10.40 10.54 -6.19
CA ARG A 208 -9.37 10.81 -5.18
C ARG A 208 -8.89 9.54 -4.50
N LEU A 209 -7.59 9.45 -4.29
CA LEU A 209 -6.93 8.41 -3.51
C LEU A 209 -6.56 8.96 -2.13
N ILE A 210 -7.07 8.33 -1.07
CA ILE A 210 -6.61 8.56 0.29
C ILE A 210 -5.59 7.48 0.64
N CYS A 211 -4.36 7.89 0.81
CA CYS A 211 -3.25 7.04 1.21
C CYS A 211 -2.87 7.33 2.66
N GLY A 212 -2.78 6.33 3.49
CA GLY A 212 -2.36 6.49 4.89
C GLY A 212 -2.27 5.15 5.58
N ASP A 213 -1.48 5.08 6.62
CA ASP A 213 -1.27 3.83 7.35
C ASP A 213 -2.56 3.24 7.92
N VAL A 214 -2.50 1.98 8.28
CA VAL A 214 -3.60 1.30 8.95
C VAL A 214 -3.87 2.00 10.28
N GLY A 215 -5.15 2.40 10.52
CA GLY A 215 -5.54 3.11 11.74
C GLY A 215 -5.31 4.63 11.73
N PHE A 216 -5.00 5.23 10.57
CA PHE A 216 -4.84 6.69 10.42
C PHE A 216 -6.15 7.43 10.06
N GLY A 217 -7.29 6.82 10.32
CA GLY A 217 -8.58 7.49 10.17
C GLY A 217 -9.11 7.62 8.73
N LYS A 218 -8.53 6.92 7.74
CA LYS A 218 -9.04 6.89 6.34
C LYS A 218 -10.54 6.63 6.26
N THR A 219 -11.05 5.76 7.14
CA THR A 219 -12.48 5.41 7.20
C THR A 219 -13.33 6.59 7.60
N GLU A 220 -12.89 7.46 8.53
CA GLU A 220 -13.62 8.65 8.93
C GLU A 220 -13.75 9.66 7.78
N VAL A 221 -12.69 9.85 6.98
CA VAL A 221 -12.76 10.68 5.76
C VAL A 221 -13.86 10.16 4.83
N ALA A 222 -13.93 8.83 4.64
CA ALA A 222 -14.95 8.20 3.80
C ALA A 222 -16.36 8.27 4.40
N ILE A 223 -16.50 8.17 5.72
CA ILE A 223 -17.78 8.30 6.43
C ILE A 223 -18.36 9.70 6.25
N ARG A 224 -17.54 10.76 6.39
CA ARG A 224 -17.98 12.15 6.21
C ARG A 224 -18.40 12.43 4.76
N ALA A 225 -17.65 11.91 3.79
CA ALA A 225 -18.03 11.99 2.38
C ALA A 225 -19.35 11.26 2.09
N ALA A 226 -19.52 10.07 2.66
CA ALA A 226 -20.76 9.30 2.53
C ALA A 226 -21.97 10.04 3.13
N PHE A 227 -21.79 10.63 4.31
CA PHE A 227 -22.85 11.40 4.97
C PHE A 227 -23.24 12.63 4.14
N LYS A 228 -22.26 13.35 3.58
CA LYS A 228 -22.51 14.49 2.67
C LYS A 228 -23.32 14.07 1.45
N ALA A 229 -22.98 12.94 0.83
CA ALA A 229 -23.71 12.43 -0.33
C ALA A 229 -25.17 12.06 0.01
N VAL A 230 -25.40 11.42 1.15
CA VAL A 230 -26.74 11.01 1.60
C VAL A 230 -27.65 12.21 1.88
N GLN A 231 -27.12 13.31 2.39
CA GLN A 231 -27.92 14.53 2.63
C GLN A 231 -28.50 15.11 1.33
N GLU A 232 -27.83 14.90 0.22
CA GLU A 232 -28.30 15.28 -1.14
C GLU A 232 -29.14 14.17 -1.79
N SER A 233 -29.61 13.20 -0.98
CA SER A 233 -30.41 12.06 -1.44
C SER A 233 -29.69 11.16 -2.47
N LYS A 234 -28.36 11.20 -2.53
CA LYS A 234 -27.55 10.32 -3.34
C LYS A 234 -27.26 9.02 -2.61
N GLN A 235 -27.29 7.92 -3.35
CA GLN A 235 -26.90 6.61 -2.81
C GLN A 235 -25.38 6.46 -2.78
N VAL A 236 -24.88 5.75 -1.77
CA VAL A 236 -23.46 5.49 -1.57
C VAL A 236 -23.19 3.99 -1.59
N VAL A 237 -22.15 3.58 -2.28
CA VAL A 237 -21.61 2.22 -2.23
C VAL A 237 -20.25 2.24 -1.56
N TYR A 238 -20.08 1.41 -0.51
CA TYR A 238 -18.80 1.16 0.12
C TYR A 238 -18.36 -0.26 -0.19
N LEU A 239 -17.35 -0.39 -1.05
CA LEU A 239 -16.86 -1.67 -1.58
C LEU A 239 -15.61 -2.11 -0.82
N VAL A 240 -15.64 -3.33 -0.28
CA VAL A 240 -14.53 -3.93 0.48
C VAL A 240 -14.18 -5.32 -0.03
N PRO A 241 -12.92 -5.77 0.16
CA PRO A 241 -12.48 -7.05 -0.41
C PRO A 241 -13.02 -8.29 0.30
N THR A 242 -13.38 -8.21 1.59
CA THR A 242 -13.80 -9.38 2.39
C THR A 242 -15.10 -9.17 3.14
N THR A 243 -15.79 -10.28 3.45
CA THR A 243 -17.07 -10.29 4.19
C THR A 243 -16.93 -9.77 5.61
N ILE A 244 -15.83 -10.13 6.28
CA ILE A 244 -15.59 -9.71 7.67
C ILE A 244 -15.36 -8.19 7.72
N LEU A 245 -14.60 -7.65 6.78
CA LEU A 245 -14.38 -6.21 6.67
C LEU A 245 -15.69 -5.46 6.35
N ALA A 246 -16.55 -6.03 5.49
CA ALA A 246 -17.87 -5.48 5.22
C ALA A 246 -18.72 -5.39 6.50
N GLN A 247 -18.72 -6.43 7.32
CA GLN A 247 -19.43 -6.46 8.59
C GLN A 247 -18.86 -5.44 9.59
N GLN A 248 -17.54 -5.30 9.65
CA GLN A 248 -16.90 -4.31 10.52
C GLN A 248 -17.27 -2.88 10.12
N HIS A 249 -17.12 -2.52 8.84
CA HIS A 249 -17.51 -1.20 8.34
C HIS A 249 -19.01 -0.95 8.51
N TYR A 250 -19.84 -1.96 8.27
CA TYR A 250 -21.29 -1.85 8.52
C TYR A 250 -21.59 -1.45 9.97
N ARG A 251 -20.96 -2.11 10.95
CA ARG A 251 -21.14 -1.77 12.36
C ARG A 251 -20.66 -0.35 12.67
N THR A 252 -19.51 0.04 12.14
CA THR A 252 -18.93 1.38 12.33
C THR A 252 -19.84 2.46 11.75
N PHE A 253 -20.34 2.27 10.53
CA PHE A 253 -21.24 3.23 9.88
C PHE A 253 -22.59 3.34 10.62
N VAL A 254 -23.19 2.21 11.00
CA VAL A 254 -24.44 2.19 11.76
C VAL A 254 -24.28 2.90 13.11
N GLN A 255 -23.18 2.64 13.82
CA GLN A 255 -22.92 3.29 15.10
C GLN A 255 -22.68 4.79 14.94
N ARG A 256 -21.92 5.19 13.91
CA ARG A 256 -21.55 6.58 13.65
C ARG A 256 -22.74 7.43 13.20
N MET A 257 -23.70 6.82 12.47
CA MET A 257 -24.90 7.48 11.93
C MET A 257 -26.18 7.17 12.70
N LYS A 258 -26.10 6.59 13.90
CA LYS A 258 -27.26 6.09 14.68
C LYS A 258 -28.30 7.17 15.00
N ASP A 259 -27.85 8.42 15.13
CA ASP A 259 -28.71 9.57 15.53
C ASP A 259 -29.28 10.32 14.32
N PHE A 260 -29.00 9.83 13.09
CA PHE A 260 -29.47 10.41 11.84
C PHE A 260 -30.37 9.44 11.06
N PRO A 261 -31.33 9.92 10.27
CA PRO A 261 -32.28 9.09 9.53
C PRO A 261 -31.63 8.50 8.25
N VAL A 262 -30.52 7.79 8.41
CA VAL A 262 -29.75 7.17 7.31
C VAL A 262 -29.94 5.66 7.35
N ARG A 263 -30.39 5.07 6.25
CA ARG A 263 -30.54 3.63 6.13
C ARG A 263 -29.31 2.99 5.49
N ILE A 264 -28.67 2.11 6.25
CA ILE A 264 -27.45 1.41 5.86
C ILE A 264 -27.75 -0.08 5.73
N ASP A 265 -27.46 -0.69 4.59
CA ASP A 265 -27.63 -2.12 4.36
C ASP A 265 -26.29 -2.81 4.06
N LEU A 266 -26.19 -4.08 4.50
CA LEU A 266 -25.02 -4.92 4.27
C LEU A 266 -25.29 -5.90 3.11
N MET A 267 -24.41 -5.91 2.09
CA MET A 267 -24.51 -6.80 0.95
C MET A 267 -23.30 -7.76 0.90
N CYS A 268 -23.38 -8.84 1.64
CA CYS A 268 -22.35 -9.88 1.68
C CYS A 268 -22.99 -11.25 2.02
N ARG A 269 -22.18 -12.29 2.06
CA ARG A 269 -22.66 -13.67 2.31
C ARG A 269 -23.27 -13.90 3.72
N PHE A 270 -22.98 -13.04 4.68
CA PHE A 270 -23.64 -13.10 6.01
C PHE A 270 -25.13 -12.82 5.97
N ARG A 271 -25.63 -12.23 4.88
CA ARG A 271 -27.05 -11.98 4.68
C ARG A 271 -27.71 -13.15 3.95
N THR A 272 -28.87 -13.52 4.42
CA THR A 272 -29.67 -14.57 3.74
C THR A 272 -30.07 -14.13 2.32
N PRO A 273 -30.32 -15.09 1.41
CA PRO A 273 -30.76 -14.74 0.05
C PRO A 273 -31.99 -13.83 0.02
N ALA A 274 -32.95 -14.03 0.95
CA ALA A 274 -34.13 -13.18 1.07
C ALA A 274 -33.78 -11.74 1.47
N GLN A 275 -32.86 -11.56 2.42
CA GLN A 275 -32.37 -10.25 2.82
C GLN A 275 -31.63 -9.56 1.68
N GLN A 276 -30.73 -10.29 0.97
CA GLN A 276 -30.02 -9.74 -0.19
C GLN A 276 -31.00 -9.29 -1.29
N LYS A 277 -32.02 -10.09 -1.61
CA LYS A 277 -33.03 -9.76 -2.60
C LYS A 277 -33.80 -8.49 -2.19
N LYS A 278 -34.17 -8.37 -0.91
CA LYS A 278 -34.81 -7.17 -0.38
C LYS A 278 -33.92 -5.94 -0.54
N THR A 279 -32.64 -6.02 -0.17
CA THR A 279 -31.68 -4.91 -0.34
C THR A 279 -31.53 -4.51 -1.81
N VAL A 280 -31.50 -5.46 -2.76
CA VAL A 280 -31.47 -5.18 -4.21
C VAL A 280 -32.73 -4.41 -4.66
N GLU A 281 -33.91 -4.84 -4.24
CA GLU A 281 -35.19 -4.17 -4.57
C GLU A 281 -35.26 -2.77 -3.96
N ASP A 282 -34.84 -2.63 -2.70
CA ASP A 282 -34.86 -1.36 -1.97
C ASP A 282 -33.81 -0.38 -2.53
N ALA A 283 -32.62 -0.85 -2.94
CA ALA A 283 -31.61 -0.04 -3.62
C ALA A 283 -32.14 0.55 -4.93
N LYS A 284 -32.83 -0.28 -5.75
CA LYS A 284 -33.45 0.17 -6.99
C LYS A 284 -34.52 1.23 -6.78
N LYS A 285 -35.23 1.18 -5.66
CA LYS A 285 -36.27 2.17 -5.29
C LYS A 285 -35.67 3.43 -4.65
N GLY A 286 -34.40 3.45 -4.27
CA GLY A 286 -33.75 4.53 -3.53
C GLY A 286 -34.15 4.56 -2.05
N LEU A 287 -34.53 3.42 -1.48
CA LEU A 287 -34.91 3.29 -0.07
C LEU A 287 -33.74 2.91 0.84
N VAL A 288 -32.56 2.69 0.29
CA VAL A 288 -31.30 2.45 1.01
C VAL A 288 -30.32 3.53 0.61
N ASP A 289 -29.77 4.21 1.60
CA ASP A 289 -28.85 5.34 1.38
C ASP A 289 -27.42 4.85 1.19
N ILE A 290 -26.97 3.92 2.05
CA ILE A 290 -25.60 3.41 2.00
C ILE A 290 -25.62 1.88 1.91
N ILE A 291 -24.91 1.32 0.94
CA ILE A 291 -24.72 -0.12 0.81
C ILE A 291 -23.25 -0.46 1.00
N ILE A 292 -22.97 -1.22 2.06
CA ILE A 292 -21.63 -1.72 2.34
C ILE A 292 -21.56 -3.18 1.91
N GLY A 293 -20.58 -3.55 1.08
CA GLY A 293 -20.52 -4.92 0.63
C GLY A 293 -19.23 -5.32 -0.07
N THR A 294 -19.19 -6.61 -0.43
CA THR A 294 -18.09 -7.20 -1.19
C THR A 294 -18.42 -7.17 -2.70
N HIS A 295 -17.70 -7.94 -3.50
CA HIS A 295 -17.94 -8.09 -4.93
C HIS A 295 -19.41 -8.40 -5.30
N ARG A 296 -20.26 -8.83 -4.36
CA ARG A 296 -21.70 -9.04 -4.56
C ARG A 296 -22.44 -7.76 -4.97
N VAL A 297 -21.95 -6.61 -4.53
CA VAL A 297 -22.51 -5.29 -4.93
C VAL A 297 -22.27 -5.01 -6.43
N LEU A 298 -21.25 -5.64 -7.03
CA LEU A 298 -20.91 -5.51 -8.46
C LEU A 298 -21.69 -6.46 -9.38
N SER A 299 -22.68 -7.18 -8.86
CA SER A 299 -23.49 -8.11 -9.64
C SER A 299 -24.47 -7.37 -10.54
N GLU A 300 -24.85 -7.95 -11.67
CA GLU A 300 -25.70 -7.32 -12.68
C GLU A 300 -27.14 -7.01 -12.22
N ASP A 301 -27.61 -7.72 -11.19
CA ASP A 301 -28.91 -7.51 -10.55
C ASP A 301 -28.94 -6.28 -9.65
N MET A 302 -27.75 -5.81 -9.19
CA MET A 302 -27.64 -4.57 -8.40
C MET A 302 -27.83 -3.36 -9.32
N LYS A 303 -28.89 -2.63 -9.07
CA LYS A 303 -29.20 -1.35 -9.72
C LYS A 303 -29.50 -0.31 -8.67
N PHE A 304 -28.97 0.86 -8.85
CA PHE A 304 -29.19 2.01 -7.99
C PHE A 304 -30.14 2.98 -8.66
N LYS A 305 -30.96 3.68 -7.87
CA LYS A 305 -31.81 4.74 -8.38
C LYS A 305 -30.97 5.97 -8.71
N ASP A 306 -30.08 6.36 -7.82
CA ASP A 306 -29.23 7.55 -7.98
C ASP A 306 -27.92 7.37 -7.19
N LEU A 307 -26.96 6.67 -7.77
CA LEU A 307 -25.64 6.45 -7.17
C LEU A 307 -24.78 7.71 -7.35
N GLY A 308 -24.42 8.37 -6.25
CA GLY A 308 -23.58 9.57 -6.27
C GLY A 308 -22.13 9.33 -5.85
N LEU A 309 -21.88 8.37 -4.94
CA LEU A 309 -20.54 8.14 -4.41
C LEU A 309 -20.20 6.65 -4.35
N LEU A 310 -19.03 6.30 -4.88
CA LEU A 310 -18.42 4.97 -4.79
C LEU A 310 -17.14 5.03 -3.95
N ILE A 311 -17.16 4.42 -2.79
CA ILE A 311 -15.99 4.29 -1.91
C ILE A 311 -15.41 2.89 -2.10
N ILE A 312 -14.09 2.80 -2.32
CA ILE A 312 -13.40 1.52 -2.56
C ILE A 312 -12.26 1.39 -1.57
N ASP A 313 -12.35 0.39 -0.71
CA ASP A 313 -11.24 0.08 0.21
C ASP A 313 -10.34 -1.00 -0.38
N GLU A 314 -9.02 -0.74 -0.35
CA GLU A 314 -7.96 -1.65 -0.83
C GLU A 314 -8.22 -2.18 -2.27
N GLU A 315 -8.43 -1.25 -3.24
CA GLU A 315 -8.73 -1.55 -4.66
C GLU A 315 -7.81 -2.60 -5.28
N GLN A 316 -6.55 -2.67 -4.85
CA GLN A 316 -5.56 -3.63 -5.34
C GLN A 316 -5.92 -5.09 -5.07
N ARG A 317 -6.76 -5.35 -4.07
CA ARG A 317 -7.18 -6.71 -3.69
C ARG A 317 -8.31 -7.29 -4.54
N PHE A 318 -8.91 -6.48 -5.39
CA PHE A 318 -9.93 -6.95 -6.31
C PHE A 318 -9.33 -7.61 -7.55
N GLY A 319 -9.88 -8.76 -7.95
CA GLY A 319 -9.48 -9.47 -9.16
C GLY A 319 -9.80 -8.69 -10.44
N VAL A 320 -9.20 -9.10 -11.56
CA VAL A 320 -9.31 -8.41 -12.85
C VAL A 320 -10.76 -8.21 -13.29
N GLN A 321 -11.60 -9.25 -13.17
CA GLN A 321 -13.02 -9.17 -13.55
C GLN A 321 -13.80 -8.17 -12.70
N HIS A 322 -13.51 -8.08 -11.41
CA HIS A 322 -14.14 -7.10 -10.53
C HIS A 322 -13.68 -5.67 -10.85
N LYS A 323 -12.41 -5.49 -11.19
CA LYS A 323 -11.88 -4.19 -11.62
C LYS A 323 -12.55 -3.67 -12.90
N GLU A 324 -12.88 -4.54 -13.85
CA GLU A 324 -13.65 -4.14 -15.05
C GLU A 324 -15.08 -3.71 -14.69
N LYS A 325 -15.73 -4.41 -13.76
CA LYS A 325 -17.07 -4.00 -13.28
C LYS A 325 -17.03 -2.69 -12.51
N ILE A 326 -16.00 -2.48 -11.69
CA ILE A 326 -15.75 -1.23 -10.98
C ILE A 326 -15.58 -0.08 -11.97
N LYS A 327 -14.84 -0.28 -13.07
CA LYS A 327 -14.67 0.75 -14.11
C LYS A 327 -16.02 1.24 -14.67
N LYS A 328 -16.96 0.33 -14.92
CA LYS A 328 -18.30 0.68 -15.41
C LYS A 328 -19.11 1.50 -14.40
N LEU A 329 -18.98 1.18 -13.11
CA LEU A 329 -19.65 1.96 -12.05
C LEU A 329 -19.02 3.36 -11.87
N LYS A 330 -17.74 3.50 -12.20
CA LYS A 330 -17.00 4.77 -12.06
C LYS A 330 -17.36 5.81 -13.12
N GLU A 331 -18.04 5.48 -14.20
CA GLU A 331 -18.18 6.38 -15.36
C GLU A 331 -18.75 7.76 -15.01
N ASN A 332 -19.83 7.82 -14.20
CA ASN A 332 -20.53 9.07 -13.87
C ASN A 332 -20.74 9.27 -12.35
N VAL A 333 -19.86 8.72 -11.53
CA VAL A 333 -19.99 8.70 -10.08
C VAL A 333 -18.69 9.17 -9.44
N ASP A 334 -18.77 9.92 -8.38
CA ASP A 334 -17.63 10.28 -7.56
C ASP A 334 -16.97 9.06 -6.95
N VAL A 335 -15.66 9.00 -6.98
CA VAL A 335 -14.89 7.86 -6.50
C VAL A 335 -13.87 8.28 -5.46
N LEU A 336 -13.99 7.67 -4.30
CA LEU A 336 -13.03 7.78 -3.21
C LEU A 336 -12.38 6.41 -2.98
N THR A 337 -11.08 6.31 -3.17
CA THR A 337 -10.35 5.05 -2.93
C THR A 337 -9.46 5.19 -1.71
N LEU A 338 -9.51 4.20 -0.83
CA LEU A 338 -8.70 4.13 0.39
C LEU A 338 -7.64 3.05 0.24
N THR A 339 -6.43 3.33 0.69
CA THR A 339 -5.36 2.32 0.74
C THR A 339 -4.34 2.61 1.83
N ALA A 340 -3.82 1.53 2.44
CA ALA A 340 -2.70 1.65 3.39
C ALA A 340 -1.34 1.69 2.67
N THR A 341 -1.22 0.98 1.55
CA THR A 341 0.01 0.94 0.75
C THR A 341 -0.36 1.02 -0.73
N PRO A 342 -0.23 2.18 -1.37
CA PRO A 342 -0.54 2.30 -2.78
C PRO A 342 0.37 1.38 -3.59
N ILE A 343 -0.21 0.62 -4.51
CA ILE A 343 0.60 -0.14 -5.47
C ILE A 343 1.38 0.84 -6.36
N PRO A 344 2.59 0.46 -6.82
CA PRO A 344 3.44 1.33 -7.61
C PRO A 344 2.74 1.98 -8.80
N ARG A 345 1.81 1.28 -9.45
CA ARG A 345 1.03 1.81 -10.58
C ARG A 345 0.08 2.93 -10.15
N THR A 346 -0.71 2.73 -9.10
CA THR A 346 -1.67 3.73 -8.59
C THR A 346 -0.92 4.95 -8.09
N LEU A 347 0.17 4.74 -7.36
CA LEU A 347 1.07 5.80 -6.89
C LEU A 347 1.67 6.59 -8.07
N HIS A 348 2.14 5.91 -9.10
CA HIS A 348 2.68 6.57 -10.29
C HIS A 348 1.64 7.43 -11.02
N MET A 349 0.40 6.97 -11.13
CA MET A 349 -0.70 7.73 -11.73
C MET A 349 -1.00 9.02 -10.95
N SER A 350 -0.98 8.95 -9.62
CA SER A 350 -1.17 10.12 -8.77
C SER A 350 0.01 11.09 -8.85
N LEU A 351 1.25 10.58 -8.85
CA LEU A 351 2.46 11.42 -8.96
C LEU A 351 2.58 12.16 -10.30
N ILE A 352 1.99 11.64 -11.38
CA ILE A 352 1.94 12.34 -12.68
C ILE A 352 0.69 13.22 -12.86
N GLY A 353 -0.13 13.36 -11.79
CA GLY A 353 -1.28 14.25 -11.79
C GLY A 353 -2.51 13.73 -12.57
N ILE A 354 -2.58 12.43 -12.85
CA ILE A 354 -3.75 11.81 -13.49
C ILE A 354 -4.87 11.58 -12.48
N ARG A 355 -4.53 11.38 -11.19
CA ARG A 355 -5.46 11.11 -10.11
C ARG A 355 -5.11 11.94 -8.89
N ASP A 356 -6.11 12.56 -8.28
CA ASP A 356 -5.93 13.33 -7.06
C ASP A 356 -5.57 12.44 -5.87
N MET A 357 -4.73 12.94 -4.96
CA MET A 357 -4.25 12.15 -3.82
C MET A 357 -4.11 13.02 -2.57
N SER A 358 -4.59 12.48 -1.45
CA SER A 358 -4.32 12.97 -0.11
C SER A 358 -3.55 11.91 0.67
N VAL A 359 -2.52 12.32 1.41
CA VAL A 359 -1.67 11.41 2.20
C VAL A 359 -1.86 11.74 3.66
N LEU A 360 -2.13 10.74 4.49
CA LEU A 360 -2.20 10.83 5.94
C LEU A 360 -0.87 10.29 6.48
N GLU A 361 0.03 11.17 6.87
CA GLU A 361 1.35 10.82 7.42
C GLU A 361 1.40 10.97 8.94
N GLU A 362 0.52 11.81 9.50
CA GLU A 362 0.43 12.06 10.92
C GLU A 362 -0.38 10.98 11.63
N ALA A 363 0.23 10.35 12.64
CA ALA A 363 -0.44 9.35 13.45
C ALA A 363 -1.40 9.99 14.45
N PRO A 364 -2.58 9.39 14.71
CA PRO A 364 -3.44 9.81 15.82
C PRO A 364 -2.69 9.81 17.16
N ASN A 365 -3.00 10.80 18.01
CA ASN A 365 -2.28 11.08 19.26
C ASN A 365 -2.14 9.88 20.21
N ASP A 366 -3.10 8.97 20.23
CA ASP A 366 -3.13 7.81 21.15
C ASP A 366 -2.37 6.58 20.62
N ARG A 367 -1.66 6.69 19.50
CA ARG A 367 -1.02 5.54 18.87
C ARG A 367 0.46 5.44 19.17
N MET A 368 0.88 4.28 19.71
CA MET A 368 2.29 4.00 19.99
C MET A 368 2.99 3.33 18.82
N PRO A 369 4.28 3.65 18.56
CA PRO A 369 5.10 2.95 17.58
C PRO A 369 5.20 1.45 17.88
N ILE A 370 5.22 0.62 16.83
CA ILE A 370 5.34 -0.82 16.96
C ILE A 370 6.81 -1.20 17.06
N GLN A 371 7.20 -1.80 18.19
CA GLN A 371 8.56 -2.30 18.41
C GLN A 371 8.84 -3.47 17.45
N THR A 372 9.73 -3.26 16.48
CA THR A 372 9.98 -4.21 15.39
C THR A 372 11.34 -4.87 15.56
N TYR A 373 11.35 -6.20 15.65
CA TYR A 373 12.56 -7.02 15.79
C TYR A 373 12.74 -7.92 14.55
N VAL A 374 13.95 -7.95 14.02
CA VAL A 374 14.32 -8.85 12.91
C VAL A 374 15.41 -9.77 13.45
N MET A 375 15.13 -11.06 13.54
CA MET A 375 16.01 -12.04 14.19
C MET A 375 15.86 -13.46 13.64
N GLU A 376 16.80 -14.32 13.99
CA GLU A 376 16.69 -15.75 13.71
C GLU A 376 15.59 -16.40 14.55
N TYR A 377 14.96 -17.43 13.97
CA TYR A 377 13.92 -18.22 14.63
C TYR A 377 14.49 -18.95 15.85
N ASN A 378 13.80 -18.83 16.99
CA ASN A 378 14.11 -19.52 18.23
C ASN A 378 12.80 -19.83 18.99
N ASP A 379 12.59 -21.09 19.37
CA ASP A 379 11.40 -21.54 20.09
C ASP A 379 11.22 -20.87 21.46
N GLU A 380 12.31 -20.65 22.20
CA GLU A 380 12.26 -19.99 23.52
C GLU A 380 11.75 -18.57 23.39
N MET A 381 12.25 -17.82 22.40
CA MET A 381 11.83 -16.45 22.17
C MET A 381 10.36 -16.39 21.70
N VAL A 382 9.91 -17.33 20.86
CA VAL A 382 8.51 -17.44 20.43
C VAL A 382 7.62 -17.67 21.63
N ARG A 383 7.97 -18.64 22.50
CA ARG A 383 7.24 -18.90 23.73
C ARG A 383 7.17 -17.68 24.62
N GLU A 384 8.30 -17.04 24.92
CA GLU A 384 8.37 -15.85 25.77
C GLU A 384 7.51 -14.70 25.20
N ALA A 385 7.57 -14.45 23.90
CA ALA A 385 6.77 -13.41 23.25
C ALA A 385 5.25 -13.68 23.38
N ILE A 386 4.81 -14.94 23.25
CA ILE A 386 3.41 -15.33 23.40
C ILE A 386 2.98 -15.21 24.85
N GLU A 387 3.72 -15.82 25.79
CA GLU A 387 3.41 -15.80 27.23
C GLU A 387 3.34 -14.36 27.77
N ARG A 388 4.26 -13.50 27.35
CA ARG A 388 4.27 -12.08 27.72
C ARG A 388 3.02 -11.33 27.25
N GLU A 389 2.55 -11.59 26.04
CA GLU A 389 1.33 -10.98 25.51
C GLU A 389 0.10 -11.48 26.26
N CYS A 390 -0.03 -12.79 26.42
CA CYS A 390 -1.19 -13.41 27.07
C CYS A 390 -1.25 -13.10 28.56
N ALA A 391 -0.08 -12.94 29.26
CA ALA A 391 -0.03 -12.52 30.65
C ALA A 391 -0.64 -11.12 30.88
N ARG A 392 -0.63 -10.24 29.88
CA ARG A 392 -1.32 -8.96 29.92
C ARG A 392 -2.72 -8.97 29.27
N GLN A 393 -3.29 -10.17 29.10
CA GLN A 393 -4.61 -10.40 28.48
C GLN A 393 -4.69 -9.93 27.03
N GLY A 394 -3.58 -9.95 26.32
CA GLY A 394 -3.52 -9.67 24.89
C GLY A 394 -3.56 -10.96 24.05
N GLN A 395 -3.69 -10.78 22.74
CA GLN A 395 -3.71 -11.88 21.78
C GLN A 395 -2.55 -11.77 20.80
N VAL A 396 -2.17 -12.90 20.19
CA VAL A 396 -1.03 -13.00 19.31
C VAL A 396 -1.43 -13.43 17.90
N TYR A 397 -0.96 -12.71 16.90
CA TYR A 397 -0.93 -13.19 15.53
C TYR A 397 0.39 -13.91 15.25
N TYR A 398 0.29 -15.15 14.78
CA TYR A 398 1.41 -15.90 14.26
C TYR A 398 1.24 -16.14 12.75
N VAL A 399 2.03 -15.45 11.93
CA VAL A 399 1.91 -15.51 10.47
C VAL A 399 2.82 -16.58 9.90
N TYR A 400 2.23 -17.55 9.21
CA TYR A 400 2.92 -18.61 8.49
C TYR A 400 2.35 -18.78 7.08
N ASN A 401 3.08 -18.35 6.06
CA ASN A 401 2.53 -18.22 4.70
C ASN A 401 2.64 -19.49 3.85
N ARG A 402 2.29 -20.64 4.42
CA ARG A 402 2.10 -21.91 3.70
C ARG A 402 0.87 -22.60 4.24
N VAL A 403 0.10 -23.22 3.36
CA VAL A 403 -1.14 -23.90 3.73
C VAL A 403 -0.88 -25.36 4.06
N GLU A 404 0.11 -25.98 3.38
CA GLU A 404 0.34 -27.41 3.42
C GLU A 404 0.72 -27.94 4.80
N ASP A 405 1.43 -27.14 5.59
CA ASP A 405 2.03 -27.50 6.87
C ASP A 405 1.65 -26.53 8.03
N ILE A 406 0.59 -25.73 7.84
CA ILE A 406 0.16 -24.74 8.85
C ILE A 406 -0.39 -25.38 10.13
N ASP A 407 -1.04 -26.53 10.01
CA ASP A 407 -1.56 -27.32 11.11
C ASP A 407 -0.43 -27.92 11.96
N GLU A 408 0.67 -28.38 11.33
CA GLU A 408 1.88 -28.83 12.03
C GLU A 408 2.52 -27.69 12.81
N VAL A 409 2.61 -26.50 12.21
CA VAL A 409 3.14 -25.30 12.88
C VAL A 409 2.25 -24.89 14.04
N ALA A 410 0.93 -24.90 13.88
CA ALA A 410 0.00 -24.62 14.97
C ALA A 410 0.12 -25.64 16.11
N GLY A 411 0.26 -26.92 15.78
CA GLY A 411 0.53 -27.99 16.74
C GLY A 411 1.88 -27.83 17.45
N HIS A 412 2.91 -27.31 16.76
CA HIS A 412 4.19 -26.99 17.36
C HIS A 412 4.06 -25.81 18.34
N VAL A 413 3.41 -24.72 17.93
CA VAL A 413 3.14 -23.57 18.81
C VAL A 413 2.33 -23.97 20.03
N GLN A 414 1.30 -24.83 19.86
CA GLN A 414 0.51 -25.35 20.99
C GLN A 414 1.37 -26.11 22.01
N LYS A 415 2.41 -26.84 21.55
CA LYS A 415 3.34 -27.54 22.47
C LYS A 415 4.26 -26.58 23.21
N LEU A 416 4.59 -25.43 22.62
CA LEU A 416 5.40 -24.39 23.29
C LEU A 416 4.62 -23.68 24.40
N VAL A 417 3.30 -23.54 24.22
CA VAL A 417 2.39 -22.83 25.14
C VAL A 417 1.16 -23.69 25.44
N PRO A 418 1.29 -24.78 26.21
CA PRO A 418 0.23 -25.78 26.38
C PRO A 418 -1.02 -25.25 27.09
N ASP A 419 -0.88 -24.19 27.90
CA ASP A 419 -1.97 -23.62 28.69
C ASP A 419 -2.82 -22.58 27.90
N LEU A 420 -2.42 -22.26 26.66
CA LEU A 420 -3.09 -21.27 25.83
C LEU A 420 -3.88 -21.93 24.69
N THR A 421 -4.91 -21.25 24.21
CA THR A 421 -5.72 -21.70 23.08
C THR A 421 -5.09 -21.25 21.77
N VAL A 422 -4.58 -22.21 20.98
CA VAL A 422 -4.01 -21.96 19.66
C VAL A 422 -4.95 -22.48 18.58
N ALA A 423 -5.30 -21.61 17.62
CA ALA A 423 -6.05 -22.00 16.43
C ALA A 423 -5.29 -21.61 15.16
N TYR A 424 -5.63 -22.24 14.03
CA TYR A 424 -5.05 -21.85 12.74
C TYR A 424 -6.13 -21.51 11.71
N ALA A 425 -5.77 -20.64 10.74
CA ALA A 425 -6.68 -20.17 9.71
C ALA A 425 -5.95 -19.92 8.38
N HIS A 426 -6.52 -20.36 7.26
CA HIS A 426 -5.98 -20.11 5.93
C HIS A 426 -7.09 -19.97 4.85
N GLY A 427 -6.75 -19.37 3.72
CA GLY A 427 -7.72 -19.03 2.67
C GLY A 427 -8.34 -20.21 1.92
N GLN A 428 -7.85 -21.44 2.10
CA GLN A 428 -8.42 -22.66 1.49
C GLN A 428 -9.40 -23.40 2.42
N MET A 429 -9.54 -22.95 3.68
CA MET A 429 -10.56 -23.47 4.59
C MET A 429 -11.96 -23.19 4.05
N ARG A 430 -12.92 -24.01 4.51
CA ARG A 430 -14.33 -23.71 4.28
C ARG A 430 -14.65 -22.37 4.93
N GLU A 431 -15.33 -21.53 4.19
CA GLU A 431 -15.56 -20.15 4.60
C GLU A 431 -16.24 -20.03 5.95
N HIS A 432 -17.22 -20.90 6.23
CA HIS A 432 -17.92 -20.92 7.52
C HIS A 432 -17.01 -21.27 8.70
N GLU A 433 -16.03 -22.14 8.47
CA GLU A 433 -15.03 -22.51 9.47
C GLU A 433 -14.07 -21.36 9.73
N LEU A 434 -13.58 -20.73 8.66
CA LEU A 434 -12.74 -19.56 8.75
C LEU A 434 -13.43 -18.41 9.51
N GLU A 435 -14.70 -18.16 9.20
CA GLU A 435 -15.50 -17.13 9.85
C GLU A 435 -15.68 -17.40 11.33
N ARG A 436 -15.92 -18.66 11.71
CA ARG A 436 -16.04 -19.07 13.11
C ARG A 436 -14.73 -18.82 13.87
N ILE A 437 -13.60 -19.29 13.34
CA ILE A 437 -12.28 -19.09 13.97
C ILE A 437 -11.99 -17.58 14.14
N MET A 438 -12.27 -16.78 13.13
CA MET A 438 -12.07 -15.34 13.21
C MET A 438 -13.00 -14.68 14.24
N TYR A 439 -14.24 -15.15 14.34
CA TYR A 439 -15.18 -14.67 15.34
C TYR A 439 -14.72 -15.03 16.77
N ASP A 440 -14.29 -16.26 16.99
CA ASP A 440 -13.78 -16.76 18.27
C ASP A 440 -12.52 -15.98 18.68
N PHE A 441 -11.63 -15.68 17.71
CA PHE A 441 -10.46 -14.84 17.95
C PHE A 441 -10.81 -13.39 18.29
N ILE A 442 -11.77 -12.78 17.60
CA ILE A 442 -12.25 -11.41 17.88
C ILE A 442 -12.85 -11.32 19.29
N ASN A 443 -13.54 -12.37 19.76
CA ASN A 443 -14.16 -12.40 21.07
C ASN A 443 -13.18 -12.80 22.21
N GLY A 444 -11.92 -13.11 21.89
CA GLY A 444 -10.90 -13.45 22.89
C GLY A 444 -10.95 -14.91 23.36
N GLU A 445 -11.66 -15.80 22.64
CA GLU A 445 -11.70 -17.24 22.94
C GLU A 445 -10.46 -18.01 22.44
N ILE A 446 -9.67 -17.35 21.58
CA ILE A 446 -8.41 -17.86 21.04
C ILE A 446 -7.30 -16.88 21.41
N ASP A 447 -6.23 -17.35 22.03
CA ASP A 447 -5.08 -16.57 22.45
C ASP A 447 -4.08 -16.33 21.32
N VAL A 448 -3.82 -17.38 20.52
CA VAL A 448 -2.86 -17.35 19.42
C VAL A 448 -3.52 -17.80 18.12
N LEU A 449 -3.53 -16.94 17.12
CA LEU A 449 -4.02 -17.26 15.78
C LEU A 449 -2.85 -17.48 14.82
N VAL A 450 -2.59 -18.73 14.45
CA VAL A 450 -1.65 -19.09 13.39
C VAL A 450 -2.36 -18.91 12.04
N SER A 451 -1.87 -18.03 11.17
CA SER A 451 -2.59 -17.74 9.93
C SER A 451 -1.65 -17.47 8.76
N THR A 452 -2.16 -17.70 7.55
CA THR A 452 -1.50 -17.18 6.34
C THR A 452 -1.69 -15.66 6.24
N THR A 453 -1.26 -15.05 5.16
CA THR A 453 -1.44 -13.60 4.91
C THR A 453 -2.91 -13.14 4.82
N ILE A 454 -3.87 -14.01 5.11
CA ILE A 454 -5.30 -13.67 5.13
C ILE A 454 -5.63 -12.53 6.13
N ILE A 455 -4.85 -12.39 7.21
CA ILE A 455 -5.00 -11.28 8.17
C ILE A 455 -4.59 -9.90 7.61
N GLU A 456 -3.92 -9.85 6.46
CA GLU A 456 -3.67 -8.57 5.76
C GLU A 456 -4.98 -7.85 5.37
N THR A 457 -6.14 -8.51 5.45
CA THR A 457 -7.40 -8.02 4.90
C THR A 457 -8.12 -6.96 5.72
N GLY A 458 -7.45 -6.22 6.58
CA GLY A 458 -8.02 -4.99 7.16
C GLY A 458 -8.71 -5.16 8.51
N LEU A 459 -8.78 -6.36 9.07
CA LEU A 459 -9.40 -6.62 10.36
C LEU A 459 -8.78 -5.77 11.47
N ASP A 460 -9.64 -5.16 12.26
CA ASP A 460 -9.28 -4.43 13.45
C ASP A 460 -9.57 -5.26 14.70
N ILE A 461 -8.50 -5.74 15.34
CA ILE A 461 -8.59 -6.46 16.61
C ILE A 461 -7.68 -5.73 17.60
N SER A 462 -8.30 -4.89 18.41
CA SER A 462 -7.59 -3.99 19.32
C SER A 462 -6.79 -4.73 20.41
N ASN A 463 -7.17 -5.98 20.72
CA ASN A 463 -6.49 -6.79 21.72
C ASN A 463 -5.28 -7.57 21.19
N ALA A 464 -5.10 -7.66 19.87
CA ALA A 464 -3.93 -8.31 19.27
C ALA A 464 -2.76 -7.32 19.16
N ASN A 465 -1.81 -7.38 20.11
CA ASN A 465 -0.69 -6.43 20.18
C ASN A 465 0.68 -7.08 19.92
N THR A 466 0.74 -8.38 19.69
CA THR A 466 1.97 -9.07 19.29
C THR A 466 1.78 -9.79 17.96
N MET A 467 2.70 -9.54 17.02
CA MET A 467 2.79 -10.16 15.71
C MET A 467 4.08 -10.95 15.59
N ILE A 468 3.99 -12.23 15.27
CA ILE A 468 5.14 -13.08 14.96
C ILE A 468 5.04 -13.49 13.49
N ILE A 469 6.03 -13.16 12.67
CA ILE A 469 6.06 -13.49 11.23
C ILE A 469 7.15 -14.52 10.99
N HIS A 470 6.75 -15.76 10.72
CA HIS A 470 7.64 -16.86 10.36
C HIS A 470 8.09 -16.75 8.90
N ASP A 471 9.34 -17.10 8.59
CA ASP A 471 9.93 -16.98 7.23
C ASP A 471 9.72 -15.56 6.61
N ALA A 472 9.89 -14.49 7.40
CA ALA A 472 9.67 -13.10 6.98
C ALA A 472 10.49 -12.70 5.73
N ASP A 473 11.63 -13.34 5.50
CA ASP A 473 12.49 -13.15 4.32
C ASP A 473 11.81 -13.50 2.98
N ARG A 474 10.70 -14.25 3.02
CA ARG A 474 9.93 -14.65 1.84
C ARG A 474 8.84 -13.66 1.47
N LEU A 475 8.49 -12.74 2.36
CA LEU A 475 7.42 -11.78 2.14
C LEU A 475 7.92 -10.50 1.46
N GLY A 476 7.05 -9.84 0.74
CA GLY A 476 7.30 -8.53 0.16
C GLY A 476 7.35 -7.42 1.22
N LEU A 477 8.06 -6.33 0.95
CA LEU A 477 8.18 -5.20 1.90
C LEU A 477 6.82 -4.61 2.25
N SER A 478 5.96 -4.38 1.25
CA SER A 478 4.59 -3.87 1.47
C SER A 478 3.75 -4.84 2.31
N GLN A 479 3.91 -6.17 2.11
CA GLN A 479 3.20 -7.18 2.92
C GLN A 479 3.66 -7.16 4.38
N LEU A 480 4.98 -7.14 4.62
CA LEU A 480 5.53 -7.03 5.97
C LEU A 480 5.01 -5.78 6.70
N TYR A 481 4.94 -4.67 5.98
CA TYR A 481 4.43 -3.42 6.53
C TYR A 481 2.94 -3.50 6.86
N GLN A 482 2.12 -4.04 5.97
CA GLN A 482 0.69 -4.25 6.20
C GLN A 482 0.42 -5.20 7.37
N LEU A 483 1.16 -6.30 7.46
CA LEU A 483 1.07 -7.24 8.58
C LEU A 483 1.47 -6.56 9.89
N ARG A 484 2.62 -5.88 9.95
CA ARG A 484 3.04 -5.13 11.12
C ARG A 484 1.96 -4.15 11.60
N GLY A 485 1.31 -3.46 10.68
CA GLY A 485 0.22 -2.50 10.99
C GLY A 485 -1.07 -3.13 11.52
N ARG A 486 -1.16 -4.48 11.59
CA ARG A 486 -2.32 -5.17 12.19
C ARG A 486 -2.30 -5.20 13.72
N VAL A 487 -1.17 -4.91 14.33
CA VAL A 487 -1.01 -4.75 15.78
C VAL A 487 -0.82 -3.28 16.14
N GLY A 488 -0.89 -2.94 17.42
CA GLY A 488 -0.72 -1.57 17.91
C GLY A 488 -1.90 -0.65 17.60
N ARG A 489 -3.10 -1.15 17.75
CA ARG A 489 -4.36 -0.41 17.59
C ARG A 489 -5.03 -0.05 18.92
N SER A 490 -4.28 -0.15 19.98
CA SER A 490 -4.67 0.22 21.34
C SER A 490 -3.60 1.12 21.93
N ASN A 491 -3.87 1.68 23.09
CA ASN A 491 -2.91 2.45 23.89
C ASN A 491 -1.82 1.56 24.53
N ARG A 492 -1.73 0.28 24.15
CA ARG A 492 -0.72 -0.68 24.64
C ARG A 492 0.44 -0.77 23.66
N MET A 493 1.64 -0.93 24.18
CA MET A 493 2.83 -1.17 23.37
C MET A 493 2.70 -2.47 22.59
N ALA A 494 2.92 -2.40 21.28
CA ALA A 494 2.83 -3.54 20.37
C ALA A 494 4.21 -3.99 19.87
N TYR A 495 4.30 -5.27 19.55
CA TYR A 495 5.53 -5.93 19.14
C TYR A 495 5.36 -6.66 17.81
N ALA A 496 6.35 -6.57 16.94
CA ALA A 496 6.43 -7.33 15.70
C ALA A 496 7.77 -8.06 15.60
N PHE A 497 7.72 -9.39 15.60
CA PHE A 497 8.89 -10.24 15.48
C PHE A 497 8.93 -10.82 14.06
N LEU A 498 9.91 -10.39 13.26
CA LEU A 498 10.15 -10.86 11.91
C LEU A 498 11.24 -11.90 11.94
N LEU A 499 10.85 -13.16 11.83
CA LEU A 499 11.74 -14.30 12.01
C LEU A 499 12.18 -14.87 10.67
N TYR A 500 13.46 -15.19 10.56
CA TYR A 500 14.02 -15.93 9.45
C TYR A 500 14.72 -17.19 9.96
N ARG A 501 14.89 -18.20 9.08
CA ARG A 501 15.45 -19.48 9.49
C ARG A 501 16.88 -19.33 9.95
N ARG A 502 17.19 -20.01 11.04
CA ARG A 502 18.55 -20.17 11.54
C ARG A 502 19.47 -20.75 10.45
N ASP A 503 20.71 -20.30 10.43
CA ASP A 503 21.76 -20.75 9.48
C ASP A 503 21.43 -20.52 8.00
N LYS A 504 20.45 -19.70 7.66
CA LYS A 504 20.11 -19.36 6.30
C LYS A 504 20.78 -18.06 5.88
N MET A 505 21.65 -18.12 4.88
CA MET A 505 22.11 -16.89 4.21
C MET A 505 20.92 -16.21 3.52
N LEU A 506 20.60 -15.01 3.97
CA LEU A 506 19.56 -14.21 3.36
C LEU A 506 19.97 -13.79 1.95
N LYS A 507 19.01 -13.79 1.03
CA LYS A 507 19.22 -13.18 -0.29
C LYS A 507 19.31 -11.66 -0.10
N GLU A 508 20.18 -10.98 -0.85
CA GLU A 508 20.38 -9.53 -0.78
C GLU A 508 19.06 -8.72 -0.81
N VAL A 509 18.12 -9.12 -1.68
CA VAL A 509 16.81 -8.47 -1.75
C VAL A 509 15.98 -8.67 -0.46
N ALA A 510 16.07 -9.83 0.17
CA ALA A 510 15.39 -10.11 1.44
C ALA A 510 16.04 -9.30 2.57
N GLU A 511 17.35 -9.22 2.60
CA GLU A 511 18.11 -8.41 3.54
C GLU A 511 17.76 -6.91 3.41
N LYS A 512 17.72 -6.37 2.20
CA LYS A 512 17.28 -4.98 1.94
C LYS A 512 15.87 -4.70 2.40
N ARG A 513 14.93 -5.67 2.22
CA ARG A 513 13.55 -5.54 2.71
C ARG A 513 13.46 -5.56 4.23
N LEU A 514 14.16 -6.50 4.86
CA LEU A 514 14.20 -6.62 6.33
C LEU A 514 14.92 -5.43 6.97
N ALA A 515 15.97 -4.91 6.35
CA ALA A 515 16.61 -3.67 6.77
C ALA A 515 15.67 -2.47 6.67
N ALA A 516 14.96 -2.33 5.55
CA ALA A 516 13.99 -1.26 5.34
C ALA A 516 12.85 -1.30 6.38
N ILE A 517 12.25 -2.46 6.65
CA ILE A 517 11.17 -2.54 7.65
C ILE A 517 11.65 -2.22 9.07
N ARG A 518 12.92 -2.46 9.37
CA ARG A 518 13.56 -2.09 10.65
C ARG A 518 13.90 -0.60 10.72
N GLU A 519 14.26 0.02 9.59
CA GLU A 519 14.56 1.46 9.48
C GLU A 519 13.29 2.30 9.63
N PHE A 520 12.22 1.91 8.95
CA PHE A 520 10.94 2.62 8.99
C PHE A 520 10.06 2.15 10.15
N THR A 521 10.47 2.46 11.38
CA THR A 521 9.72 2.13 12.60
C THR A 521 8.65 3.14 12.93
N ASP A 522 8.81 4.39 12.47
CA ASP A 522 7.89 5.47 12.75
C ASP A 522 6.51 5.20 12.09
N LEU A 523 5.47 5.63 12.78
CA LEU A 523 4.12 5.67 12.24
C LEU A 523 4.07 6.64 11.05
N GLY A 524 3.20 6.39 10.07
CA GLY A 524 3.12 7.21 8.85
C GLY A 524 4.12 6.86 7.76
N SER A 525 4.88 5.78 7.93
CA SER A 525 5.89 5.39 6.93
C SER A 525 5.35 4.66 5.71
N GLY A 526 4.03 4.44 5.58
CA GLY A 526 3.44 3.64 4.50
C GLY A 526 3.76 4.15 3.11
N PHE A 527 3.72 5.45 2.91
CA PHE A 527 4.12 6.08 1.64
C PHE A 527 5.62 5.90 1.36
N LYS A 528 6.47 6.13 2.35
CA LYS A 528 7.94 5.94 2.26
C LYS A 528 8.30 4.49 1.96
N ILE A 529 7.59 3.55 2.58
CA ILE A 529 7.72 2.10 2.31
C ILE A 529 7.31 1.75 0.88
N ALA A 530 6.22 2.33 0.37
CA ALA A 530 5.80 2.11 -1.01
C ALA A 530 6.84 2.64 -2.01
N MET A 531 7.41 3.81 -1.74
CA MET A 531 8.52 4.37 -2.53
C MET A 531 9.76 3.48 -2.45
N ARG A 532 10.11 3.00 -1.27
CA ARG A 532 11.27 2.11 -1.07
C ARG A 532 11.08 0.75 -1.73
N ASP A 533 9.87 0.19 -1.68
CA ASP A 533 9.55 -1.06 -2.39
C ASP A 533 9.68 -0.88 -3.92
N LEU A 534 9.27 0.28 -4.42
CA LEU A 534 9.45 0.67 -5.82
C LEU A 534 10.93 0.75 -6.22
N GLU A 535 11.78 1.32 -5.37
CA GLU A 535 13.23 1.37 -5.58
C GLU A 535 13.85 -0.02 -5.57
N ILE A 536 13.51 -0.88 -4.59
CA ILE A 536 14.03 -2.24 -4.45
C ILE A 536 13.60 -3.12 -5.64
N ARG A 537 12.38 -2.94 -6.15
CA ARG A 537 11.88 -3.66 -7.34
C ARG A 537 12.44 -3.13 -8.65
N GLY A 538 12.97 -1.90 -8.66
CA GLY A 538 13.40 -1.17 -9.85
C GLY A 538 12.25 -0.55 -10.64
N ALA A 539 12.44 0.67 -11.12
CA ALA A 539 11.39 1.44 -11.84
C ALA A 539 10.96 0.83 -13.19
N GLY A 540 11.66 -0.21 -13.68
CA GLY A 540 11.33 -0.92 -14.92
C GLY A 540 10.14 -1.87 -14.84
N ASN A 541 9.74 -2.30 -13.63
CA ASN A 541 8.63 -3.25 -13.41
C ASN A 541 7.27 -2.59 -13.13
N LEU A 542 7.20 -1.27 -13.22
CA LEU A 542 5.99 -0.47 -12.94
C LEU A 542 4.80 -0.80 -13.85
N LEU A 543 5.04 -1.40 -14.99
CA LEU A 543 4.04 -1.68 -16.03
C LEU A 543 4.02 -3.17 -16.46
N GLY A 544 4.71 -4.03 -15.75
CA GLY A 544 4.72 -5.48 -16.02
C GLY A 544 3.42 -6.16 -15.64
N ALA A 545 3.01 -7.16 -16.43
CA ALA A 545 1.80 -7.96 -16.23
C ALA A 545 1.84 -8.87 -14.98
N GLU A 546 2.90 -8.80 -14.17
CA GLU A 546 3.19 -9.71 -13.05
C GLU A 546 2.87 -9.13 -11.66
N GLN A 547 1.94 -8.18 -11.57
CA GLN A 547 1.46 -7.64 -10.28
C GLN A 547 0.22 -8.39 -9.76
N HIS A 548 0.14 -9.70 -9.97
CA HIS A 548 -0.95 -10.53 -9.45
C HIS A 548 -0.44 -11.55 -8.44
#